data_3ce46de8bc822158230e85817700f93a
#
_entry.id   3ce46de8bc822158230e85817700f93a
#
_cell.length_a   1.000
_cell.length_b   1.000
_cell.length_c   1.000
_cell.angle_alpha   90.00
_cell.angle_beta   90.00
_cell.angle_gamma   90.00
#
_symmetry.space_group_name_H-M   'P 1'
#
loop_
_entity.id
_entity.type
_entity.pdbx_description
1 polymer ?
#
loop_
_entity_poly.entity_id
_entity_poly.type
_entity_poly.pdbx_seq_one_letter_code
_entity_poly.pdbx_strand_id
1 'polypeptide(L)'
;GRNSVEVLKRLTQCYSGVKIIRSHSLTTSSRLKALFQKNDFLIESSFISHGTKKKFPNFWKEYSGLLHVPITWEDDVWFTLNDKDPIIHLPKILQSEKLNVLTFHPIHLYLNTTDIRHYEKSRKFLNNPQELIKLRDTKNMGVRSIFKNIGEIINGKCDAIL
;
A
#
# COMPACT_ATOMS: atom_id res chain seq x y z
N GLY A 1 21.93 -3.01 1.40
CA GLY A 1 22.76 -3.29 0.23
C GLY A 1 23.21 -1.99 -0.44
N ARG A 2 24.36 -2.00 -1.07
CA ARG A 2 24.89 -0.82 -1.76
C ARG A 2 24.24 -0.59 -3.13
N ASN A 3 23.60 -1.61 -3.68
CA ASN A 3 22.91 -1.55 -4.97
C ASN A 3 21.73 -2.51 -5.04
N SER A 4 20.89 -2.37 -6.07
CA SER A 4 19.67 -3.17 -6.24
C SER A 4 19.93 -4.68 -6.34
N VAL A 5 21.08 -5.09 -6.91
CA VAL A 5 21.44 -6.51 -7.05
C VAL A 5 21.68 -7.15 -5.69
N GLU A 6 22.45 -6.49 -4.82
CA GLU A 6 22.72 -6.96 -3.47
C GLU A 6 21.45 -7.01 -2.62
N VAL A 7 20.60 -5.99 -2.75
CA VAL A 7 19.30 -5.96 -2.05
C VAL A 7 18.44 -7.15 -2.45
N LEU A 8 18.27 -7.39 -3.75
CA LEU A 8 17.49 -8.52 -4.26
C LEU A 8 18.07 -9.86 -3.85
N LYS A 9 19.38 -10.04 -3.94
CA LYS A 9 20.07 -11.26 -3.49
C LYS A 9 19.74 -11.56 -2.03
N ARG A 10 19.82 -10.57 -1.15
CA ARG A 10 19.46 -10.74 0.27
C ARG A 10 17.97 -11.06 0.45
N LEU A 11 17.09 -10.38 -0.26
CA LEU A 11 15.65 -10.63 -0.17
C LEU A 11 15.31 -12.05 -0.61
N THR A 12 15.84 -12.54 -1.71
CA THR A 12 15.60 -13.90 -2.20
C THR A 12 16.20 -14.98 -1.31
N GLN A 13 17.29 -14.67 -0.58
CA GLN A 13 17.84 -15.56 0.44
C GLN A 13 16.96 -15.63 1.68
N CYS A 14 16.39 -14.49 2.12
CA CYS A 14 15.52 -14.45 3.30
C CYS A 14 14.11 -14.99 3.00
N TYR A 15 13.62 -14.82 1.78
CA TYR A 15 12.26 -15.12 1.37
C TYR A 15 12.27 -15.97 0.09
N SER A 16 12.62 -17.24 0.23
CA SER A 16 12.65 -18.18 -0.91
C SER A 16 11.24 -18.37 -1.49
N GLY A 17 11.15 -18.47 -2.82
CA GLY A 17 9.90 -18.76 -3.53
C GLY A 17 8.94 -17.57 -3.70
N VAL A 18 9.25 -16.38 -3.19
CA VAL A 18 8.42 -15.18 -3.42
C VAL A 18 8.49 -14.77 -4.89
N LYS A 19 7.32 -14.59 -5.51
CA LYS A 19 7.16 -14.24 -6.93
C LYS A 19 6.61 -12.83 -7.15
N ILE A 20 6.24 -12.14 -6.08
CA ILE A 20 5.65 -10.80 -6.13
C ILE A 20 6.63 -9.81 -5.50
N ILE A 21 6.83 -8.69 -6.16
CA ILE A 21 7.73 -7.64 -5.68
C ILE A 21 7.08 -6.26 -5.78
N ARG A 22 7.42 -5.39 -4.83
CA ARG A 22 7.14 -3.96 -4.84
C ARG A 22 8.41 -3.22 -4.50
N SER A 23 8.75 -2.23 -5.29
CA SER A 23 9.88 -1.35 -5.01
C SER A 23 9.53 -0.35 -3.91
N HIS A 24 10.49 -0.04 -3.04
CA HIS A 24 10.37 1.06 -2.10
C HIS A 24 10.14 2.39 -2.84
N SER A 25 9.23 3.22 -2.33
CA SER A 25 8.82 4.48 -2.97
C SER A 25 8.38 4.31 -4.42
N LEU A 26 7.87 3.14 -4.78
CA LEU A 26 7.37 2.79 -6.13
C LEU A 26 8.38 3.07 -7.26
N THR A 27 9.66 3.07 -6.93
CA THR A 27 10.74 3.30 -7.90
C THR A 27 10.71 2.24 -8.98
N THR A 28 10.67 2.65 -10.23
CA THR A 28 10.68 1.73 -11.37
C THR A 28 11.65 2.19 -12.47
N SER A 29 12.25 1.24 -13.17
CA SER A 29 13.08 1.47 -14.34
C SER A 29 13.19 0.19 -15.16
N SER A 30 13.51 0.29 -16.45
CA SER A 30 13.72 -0.88 -17.31
C SER A 30 14.82 -1.79 -16.76
N ARG A 31 15.90 -1.23 -16.21
CA ARG A 31 16.97 -2.00 -15.57
C ARG A 31 16.47 -2.77 -14.34
N LEU A 32 15.64 -2.15 -13.51
CA LEU A 32 15.10 -2.79 -12.31
C LEU A 32 14.13 -3.91 -12.67
N LYS A 33 13.30 -3.71 -13.68
CA LYS A 33 12.37 -4.72 -14.19
C LYS A 33 13.10 -5.93 -14.76
N ALA A 34 14.14 -5.72 -15.57
CA ALA A 34 14.99 -6.80 -16.06
C ALA A 34 15.66 -7.58 -14.91
N LEU A 35 16.04 -6.87 -13.84
CA LEU A 35 16.62 -7.50 -12.67
C LEU A 35 15.56 -8.34 -11.90
N PHE A 36 14.33 -7.90 -11.81
CA PHE A 36 13.22 -8.66 -11.22
C PHE A 36 12.99 -9.96 -12.00
N GLN A 37 12.91 -9.90 -13.33
CA GLN A 37 12.76 -11.09 -14.16
C GLN A 37 13.91 -12.07 -13.98
N LYS A 38 15.14 -11.58 -13.99
CA LYS A 38 16.35 -12.42 -13.80
C LYS A 38 16.35 -13.14 -12.45
N ASN A 39 15.60 -12.65 -11.47
CA ASN A 39 15.44 -13.25 -10.15
C ASN A 39 14.08 -13.95 -9.97
N ASP A 40 13.43 -14.36 -11.06
CA ASP A 40 12.20 -15.15 -11.09
C ASP A 40 10.99 -14.49 -10.44
N PHE A 41 10.96 -13.17 -10.34
CA PHE A 41 9.75 -12.44 -10.00
C PHE A 41 8.81 -12.43 -11.21
N LEU A 42 7.53 -12.65 -10.94
CA LEU A 42 6.48 -12.74 -11.96
C LEU A 42 5.55 -11.51 -11.94
N ILE A 43 5.38 -10.93 -10.76
CA ILE A 43 4.43 -9.83 -10.53
C ILE A 43 5.15 -8.64 -9.90
N GLU A 44 4.91 -7.46 -10.46
CA GLU A 44 5.32 -6.18 -9.89
C GLU A 44 4.09 -5.33 -9.53
N SER A 45 4.09 -4.75 -8.33
CA SER A 45 3.03 -3.87 -7.84
C SER A 45 3.60 -2.52 -7.41
N SER A 46 4.23 -1.81 -8.34
CA SER A 46 4.86 -0.49 -8.11
C SER A 46 4.18 0.64 -8.89
N PHE A 47 2.89 0.50 -9.17
CA PHE A 47 2.08 1.51 -9.87
C PHE A 47 0.82 1.81 -9.08
N ILE A 48 0.48 3.10 -8.91
CA ILE A 48 -0.73 3.54 -8.22
C ILE A 48 -1.78 3.93 -9.24
N SER A 49 -2.98 3.35 -9.11
CA SER A 49 -4.19 3.76 -9.83
C SER A 49 -5.17 4.55 -8.94
N HIS A 50 -4.88 4.69 -7.66
CA HIS A 50 -5.69 5.43 -6.69
C HIS A 50 -5.91 6.87 -7.14
N GLY A 51 -7.14 7.36 -7.02
CA GLY A 51 -7.50 8.74 -7.37
C GLY A 51 -7.55 9.05 -8.85
N THR A 52 -7.30 8.10 -9.74
CA THR A 52 -7.42 8.34 -11.18
C THR A 52 -8.87 8.24 -11.64
N LYS A 53 -9.32 9.20 -12.44
CA LYS A 53 -10.65 9.18 -13.06
C LYS A 53 -10.74 8.18 -14.23
N LYS A 54 -9.61 7.70 -14.73
CA LYS A 54 -9.54 6.74 -15.83
C LYS A 54 -9.68 5.32 -15.30
N LYS A 55 -10.40 4.48 -16.03
CA LYS A 55 -10.44 3.04 -15.74
C LYS A 55 -9.08 2.45 -16.14
N PHE A 56 -8.32 2.02 -15.14
CA PHE A 56 -7.12 1.23 -15.37
C PHE A 56 -7.49 -0.25 -15.49
N PRO A 57 -6.74 -1.02 -16.28
CA PRO A 57 -6.87 -2.48 -16.26
C PRO A 57 -6.51 -3.00 -14.86
N ASN A 58 -7.11 -4.12 -14.47
CA ASN A 58 -6.80 -4.77 -13.20
C ASN A 58 -5.34 -5.23 -13.12
N PHE A 59 -4.80 -5.59 -14.26
CA PHE A 59 -3.40 -5.96 -14.46
C PHE A 59 -3.07 -5.86 -15.95
N TRP A 60 -1.79 -5.77 -16.26
CA TRP A 60 -1.29 -5.85 -17.64
C TRP A 60 0.07 -6.53 -17.67
N LYS A 61 0.36 -7.20 -18.76
CA LYS A 61 1.66 -7.80 -18.99
C LYS A 61 2.53 -6.86 -19.81
N GLU A 62 3.73 -6.62 -19.35
CA GLU A 62 4.71 -5.81 -20.06
C GLU A 62 5.51 -6.68 -21.05
N TYR A 63 6.20 -6.03 -22.01
CA TYR A 63 7.12 -6.70 -22.93
C TYR A 63 8.19 -7.54 -22.22
N SER A 64 8.59 -7.11 -21.03
CA SER A 64 9.53 -7.84 -20.17
C SER A 64 8.99 -9.19 -19.67
N GLY A 65 7.69 -9.44 -19.76
CA GLY A 65 7.02 -10.61 -19.22
C GLY A 65 6.49 -10.46 -17.80
N LEU A 66 6.83 -9.38 -17.08
CA LEU A 66 6.28 -9.07 -15.77
C LEU A 66 4.79 -8.72 -15.87
N LEU A 67 4.01 -9.25 -14.94
CA LEU A 67 2.63 -8.87 -14.74
C LEU A 67 2.59 -7.68 -13.78
N HIS A 68 2.04 -6.56 -14.23
CA HIS A 68 1.82 -5.39 -13.38
C HIS A 68 0.45 -5.44 -12.74
N VAL A 69 0.41 -5.32 -11.42
CA VAL A 69 -0.83 -5.24 -10.64
C VAL A 69 -0.85 -3.90 -9.91
N PRO A 70 -1.75 -2.97 -10.31
CA PRO A 70 -1.77 -1.63 -9.73
C PRO A 70 -2.25 -1.63 -8.28
N ILE A 71 -1.71 -0.72 -7.49
CA ILE A 71 -2.24 -0.37 -6.18
C ILE A 71 -3.51 0.44 -6.41
N THR A 72 -4.64 -0.07 -5.89
CA THR A 72 -5.95 0.56 -6.05
C THR A 72 -6.25 1.58 -4.98
N TRP A 73 -5.62 1.45 -3.81
CA TRP A 73 -5.72 2.40 -2.72
C TRP A 73 -4.44 2.40 -1.88
N GLU A 74 -4.01 3.58 -1.43
CA GLU A 74 -2.86 3.79 -0.56
C GLU A 74 -3.13 4.94 0.40
N ASP A 75 -2.74 4.80 1.66
CA ASP A 75 -3.00 5.77 2.72
C ASP A 75 -2.29 7.11 2.49
N ASP A 76 -1.03 7.13 2.02
CA ASP A 76 -0.30 8.36 1.70
C ASP A 76 -0.97 9.15 0.56
N VAL A 77 -1.44 8.43 -0.47
CA VAL A 77 -2.17 9.04 -1.59
C VAL A 77 -3.51 9.58 -1.13
N TRP A 78 -4.20 8.86 -0.25
CA TRP A 78 -5.45 9.33 0.34
C TRP A 78 -5.26 10.68 1.06
N PHE A 79 -4.22 10.82 1.88
CA PHE A 79 -3.92 12.09 2.55
C PHE A 79 -3.67 13.23 1.56
N THR A 80 -3.00 12.94 0.44
CA THR A 80 -2.64 13.92 -0.59
C THR A 80 -3.86 14.38 -1.39
N LEU A 81 -4.78 13.48 -1.67
CA LEU A 81 -5.98 13.78 -2.46
C LEU A 81 -7.04 14.54 -1.67
N ASN A 82 -6.85 14.76 -0.35
CA ASN A 82 -7.86 15.34 0.53
C ASN A 82 -9.24 14.66 0.39
N ASP A 83 -9.24 13.37 0.11
CA ASP A 83 -10.48 12.61 -0.02
C ASP A 83 -11.14 12.57 1.36
N LYS A 84 -12.22 13.35 1.49
CA LYS A 84 -12.84 13.64 2.78
C LYS A 84 -13.45 12.42 3.45
N ASP A 85 -13.66 11.34 2.68
CA ASP A 85 -14.30 10.15 3.22
C ASP A 85 -13.81 8.85 2.56
N PRO A 86 -12.72 8.26 3.09
CA PRO A 86 -12.20 6.99 2.58
C PRO A 86 -13.20 5.85 2.77
N ILE A 87 -14.13 5.98 3.72
CA ILE A 87 -15.09 4.92 4.06
C ILE A 87 -16.16 4.80 3.01
N ILE A 88 -16.56 5.90 2.38
CA ILE A 88 -17.57 5.86 1.31
C ILE A 88 -17.05 5.14 0.06
N HIS A 89 -15.75 5.22 -0.22
CA HIS A 89 -15.19 4.65 -1.44
C HIS A 89 -14.66 3.22 -1.29
N LEU A 90 -14.14 2.87 -0.11
CA LEU A 90 -13.58 1.55 0.14
C LEU A 90 -14.58 0.39 -0.02
N PRO A 91 -15.82 0.46 0.49
CA PRO A 91 -16.81 -0.59 0.23
C PRO A 91 -17.07 -0.80 -1.26
N LYS A 92 -17.15 0.28 -2.05
CA LYS A 92 -17.33 0.19 -3.51
C LYS A 92 -16.13 -0.44 -4.21
N ILE A 93 -14.92 -0.16 -3.73
CA ILE A 93 -13.70 -0.78 -4.24
C ILE A 93 -13.70 -2.28 -3.91
N LEU A 94 -14.00 -2.64 -2.66
CA LEU A 94 -13.99 -4.03 -2.18
C LEU A 94 -15.10 -4.90 -2.78
N GLN A 95 -16.25 -4.31 -3.10
CA GLN A 95 -17.37 -5.00 -3.75
C GLN A 95 -17.18 -5.18 -5.26
N SER A 96 -16.18 -4.53 -5.84
CA SER A 96 -15.88 -4.73 -7.26
C SER A 96 -15.35 -6.14 -7.50
N GLU A 97 -15.75 -6.79 -8.59
CA GLU A 97 -15.20 -8.09 -9.05
C GLU A 97 -13.73 -7.99 -9.47
N LYS A 98 -13.08 -6.89 -9.17
CA LYS A 98 -11.71 -6.59 -9.56
C LYS A 98 -10.74 -6.97 -8.47
N LEU A 99 -9.53 -7.33 -8.88
CA LEU A 99 -8.42 -7.46 -7.94
C LEU A 99 -8.11 -6.10 -7.32
N ASN A 100 -8.22 -6.01 -6.00
CA ASN A 100 -7.90 -4.81 -5.25
C ASN A 100 -6.61 -5.00 -4.46
N VAL A 101 -5.68 -4.07 -4.62
CA VAL A 101 -4.44 -4.01 -3.86
C VAL A 101 -4.46 -2.75 -3.01
N LEU A 102 -4.56 -2.95 -1.70
CA LEU A 102 -4.58 -1.88 -0.71
C LEU A 102 -3.22 -1.81 -0.02
N THR A 103 -2.66 -0.62 0.09
CA THR A 103 -1.37 -0.38 0.73
C THR A 103 -1.54 0.44 1.99
N PHE A 104 -1.00 -0.07 3.09
CA PHE A 104 -0.99 0.57 4.39
C PHE A 104 0.44 0.68 4.90
N HIS A 105 0.82 1.86 5.36
CA HIS A 105 2.12 2.06 6.01
C HIS A 105 2.02 1.76 7.51
N PRO A 106 2.94 0.96 8.06
CA PRO A 106 2.90 0.58 9.49
C PRO A 106 2.80 1.76 10.44
N ILE A 107 3.43 2.89 10.11
CA ILE A 107 3.39 4.08 10.93
C ILE A 107 1.98 4.70 11.00
N HIS A 108 1.24 4.68 9.90
CA HIS A 108 -0.12 5.20 9.86
C HIS A 108 -1.09 4.28 10.60
N LEU A 109 -0.88 2.97 10.53
CA LEU A 109 -1.61 2.00 11.36
C LEU A 109 -1.30 2.18 12.84
N TYR A 110 -0.02 2.41 13.19
CA TYR A 110 0.40 2.60 14.57
C TYR A 110 -0.22 3.84 15.21
N LEU A 111 -0.21 4.96 14.49
CA LEU A 111 -0.72 6.25 14.95
C LEU A 111 -2.24 6.41 14.80
N ASN A 112 -2.90 5.58 14.02
CA ASN A 112 -4.24 5.83 13.50
C ASN A 112 -4.29 7.21 12.80
N THR A 113 -3.37 7.45 11.88
CA THR A 113 -3.19 8.75 11.22
C THR A 113 -4.48 9.18 10.53
N THR A 114 -4.89 10.43 10.77
CA THR A 114 -6.12 11.03 10.23
C THR A 114 -5.87 11.94 9.04
N ASP A 115 -4.70 12.58 9.00
CA ASP A 115 -4.27 13.48 7.91
C ASP A 115 -2.75 13.62 7.89
N ILE A 116 -2.23 14.27 6.85
CA ILE A 116 -0.79 14.46 6.66
C ILE A 116 -0.15 15.31 7.79
N ARG A 117 -0.86 16.27 8.34
CA ARG A 117 -0.34 17.13 9.42
C ARG A 117 -0.16 16.34 10.72
N HIS A 118 -1.05 15.37 10.98
CA HIS A 118 -0.90 14.45 12.11
C HIS A 118 0.40 13.63 11.97
N TYR A 119 0.66 13.09 10.78
CA TYR A 119 1.91 12.37 10.51
C TYR A 119 3.15 13.27 10.65
N GLU A 120 3.15 14.47 10.08
CA GLU A 120 4.29 15.37 10.15
C GLU A 120 4.66 15.75 11.59
N LYS A 121 3.68 15.98 12.45
CA LYS A 121 3.91 16.18 13.88
C LYS A 121 4.60 15.01 14.56
N SER A 122 4.35 13.80 14.09
CA SER A 122 4.91 12.56 14.64
C SER A 122 6.34 12.26 14.18
N ARG A 123 6.79 12.82 13.04
CA ARG A 123 8.07 12.49 12.41
C ARG A 123 9.29 12.60 13.33
N LYS A 124 9.30 13.62 14.19
CA LYS A 124 10.40 13.82 15.16
C LYS A 124 10.49 12.71 16.23
N PHE A 125 9.48 11.88 16.38
CA PHE A 125 9.41 10.83 17.38
C PHE A 125 9.49 9.42 16.79
N LEU A 126 9.76 9.25 15.49
CA LEU A 126 9.78 7.95 14.82
C LEU A 126 10.73 6.94 15.48
N ASN A 127 11.81 7.41 16.08
CA ASN A 127 12.77 6.58 16.82
C ASN A 127 12.48 6.47 18.32
N ASN A 128 11.35 7.02 18.80
CA ASN A 128 10.94 6.97 20.20
C ASN A 128 9.49 6.46 20.33
N PRO A 129 9.30 5.14 20.44
CA PRO A 129 7.96 4.54 20.48
C PRO A 129 7.10 5.03 21.66
N GLN A 130 7.73 5.39 22.80
CA GLN A 130 7.01 5.84 24.00
C GLN A 130 6.42 7.25 23.80
N GLU A 131 7.09 8.14 23.08
CA GLU A 131 6.55 9.44 22.71
C GLU A 131 5.59 9.32 21.52
N LEU A 132 5.92 8.45 20.58
CA LEU A 132 5.10 8.21 19.40
C LEU A 132 3.69 7.72 19.74
N ILE A 133 3.58 6.81 20.72
CA ILE A 133 2.28 6.26 21.13
C ILE A 133 1.33 7.32 21.70
N LYS A 134 1.87 8.37 22.33
CA LYS A 134 1.08 9.47 22.88
C LYS A 134 0.38 10.30 21.80
N LEU A 135 0.87 10.21 20.56
CA LEU A 135 0.30 10.90 19.41
C LEU A 135 -0.77 10.08 18.67
N ARG A 136 -1.01 8.83 19.10
CA ARG A 136 -2.05 8.00 18.47
C ARG A 136 -3.42 8.64 18.63
N ASP A 137 -4.11 8.83 17.51
CA ASP A 137 -5.50 9.27 17.54
C ASP A 137 -6.41 8.10 17.94
N THR A 138 -7.08 8.26 19.08
CA THR A 138 -8.04 7.25 19.62
C THR A 138 -9.49 7.68 19.47
N LYS A 139 -9.75 8.90 18.96
CA LYS A 139 -11.08 9.50 18.91
C LYS A 139 -11.64 9.57 17.50
N ASN A 140 -10.77 9.87 16.54
CA ASN A 140 -11.19 10.08 15.17
C ASN A 140 -10.95 8.82 14.33
N MET A 141 -11.65 8.76 13.20
CA MET A 141 -11.41 7.73 12.22
C MET A 141 -10.12 8.05 11.43
N GLY A 142 -9.16 7.14 11.50
CA GLY A 142 -7.89 7.21 10.79
C GLY A 142 -7.57 5.89 10.11
N VAL A 143 -6.34 5.76 9.64
CA VAL A 143 -5.88 4.60 8.84
C VAL A 143 -6.06 3.26 9.57
N ARG A 144 -5.83 3.22 10.87
CA ARG A 144 -6.05 2.00 11.66
C ARG A 144 -7.52 1.61 11.72
N SER A 145 -8.40 2.59 11.87
CA SER A 145 -9.84 2.37 11.88
C SER A 145 -10.33 1.83 10.54
N ILE A 146 -9.85 2.42 9.45
CA ILE A 146 -10.12 1.97 8.07
C ILE A 146 -9.66 0.53 7.89
N PHE A 147 -8.44 0.20 8.30
CA PHE A 147 -7.89 -1.15 8.18
C PHE A 147 -8.73 -2.19 8.92
N LYS A 148 -9.19 -1.86 10.14
CA LYS A 148 -10.09 -2.73 10.92
C LYS A 148 -11.44 -2.94 10.22
N ASN A 149 -12.07 -1.87 9.75
CA ASN A 149 -13.34 -1.93 9.03
C ASN A 149 -13.25 -2.80 7.78
N ILE A 150 -12.15 -2.70 7.02
CA ILE A 150 -11.90 -3.58 5.87
C ILE A 150 -11.84 -5.04 6.30
N GLY A 151 -11.14 -5.34 7.39
CA GLY A 151 -11.09 -6.69 7.94
C GLY A 151 -12.47 -7.23 8.34
N GLU A 152 -13.33 -6.39 8.88
CA GLU A 152 -14.71 -6.74 9.24
C GLU A 152 -15.57 -7.01 8.00
N ILE A 153 -15.47 -6.17 6.97
CA ILE A 153 -16.16 -6.37 5.69
C ILE A 153 -15.74 -7.70 5.04
N ILE A 154 -14.44 -7.96 4.95
CA ILE A 154 -13.90 -9.20 4.34
C ILE A 154 -14.36 -10.43 5.12
N ASN A 155 -14.45 -10.36 6.44
CA ASN A 155 -14.89 -11.45 7.28
C ASN A 155 -16.41 -11.59 7.38
N GLY A 156 -17.20 -10.80 6.65
CA GLY A 156 -18.65 -10.84 6.66
C GLY A 156 -19.29 -10.41 8.00
N LYS A 157 -18.55 -9.69 8.86
CA LYS A 157 -19.02 -9.22 10.16
C LYS A 157 -19.66 -7.85 10.11
N CYS A 158 -19.55 -7.17 9.00
CA CYS A 158 -20.16 -5.87 8.77
C CYS A 158 -21.18 -6.04 7.65
N ASP A 159 -22.46 -5.97 7.97
CA ASP A 159 -23.50 -5.71 6.98
C ASP A 159 -23.12 -4.37 6.37
N ALA A 160 -22.83 -4.39 5.07
CA ALA A 160 -22.24 -3.29 4.35
C ALA A 160 -22.90 -1.97 4.78
N ILE A 161 -22.07 -1.02 5.19
CA ILE A 161 -22.48 0.37 5.28
C ILE A 161 -22.76 0.80 3.83
N LEU A 162 -23.97 0.57 3.38
CA LEU A 162 -24.52 1.01 2.10
C LEU A 162 -25.12 2.39 2.27
#